data_3e54f2904a50c444a9ec93801eec80d9
#
_entry.id   3e54f2904a50c444a9ec93801eec80d9
#
_cell.length_a   1.000
_cell.length_b   1.000
_cell.length_c   1.000
_cell.angle_alpha   90.00
_cell.angle_beta   90.00
_cell.angle_gamma   90.00
#
_symmetry.space_group_name_H-M   'P 1'
#
loop_
_entity.id
_entity.type
_entity.pdbx_description
1 polymer ?
#
loop_
_entity_poly.entity_id
_entity_poly.type
_entity_poly.pdbx_seq_one_letter_code
_entity_poly.pdbx_strand_id
1 'polypeptide(L)'
;MKTDRILFSGRMIKSALFFIPLFFLLLAQQPARGQIRLTLTLAPEVRNSQILRVSDFNITGSGSVSRLFELRLTNIPAPMNVIIRFQLLSDRFPSVPIVEGASAALPVSPPLHILTYQDIQRGGDINYNAEAVKELTDAILQTGKLPSGTYTFILTVFDAQQPGTPQDSQREILTISNPTMLDLISPGAAVGGGDCVEQFGLLPQFKWNSNAERFLMTVCEVLPNNSSPEDVMQNEPRLQRLVQRGVDFIGSPSLIYPSGGLPLQFGKTYYWQVQAIISSPSGEVRLPSEIWCFQISSINNPGGNAVIQQLLNLLGSSDLEALFGEGGPLQGYKPTGVAAINGRRIELAALLNMLRNQSIKAVSVQVE
;
A
#
# COMPACT_ATOMS: atom_id res chain seq x y z
N MET A 1 18.86 19.28 89.44
CA MET A 1 17.83 19.54 90.48
C MET A 1 16.47 19.20 89.94
N LYS A 2 15.79 18.28 90.65
CA LYS A 2 14.41 17.80 90.51
C LYS A 2 13.82 17.41 89.12
N THR A 3 13.84 16.16 88.91
CA THR A 3 13.00 15.33 88.06
C THR A 3 11.57 15.27 88.63
N ASP A 4 10.57 15.60 87.80
CA ASP A 4 9.19 15.19 88.11
C ASP A 4 8.72 14.25 86.99
N ARG A 5 8.49 12.99 87.42
CA ARG A 5 7.83 11.93 86.65
C ARG A 5 6.34 12.08 86.76
N ILE A 6 5.65 12.23 85.63
CA ILE A 6 4.19 12.10 85.58
C ILE A 6 3.89 10.68 85.04
N LEU A 7 3.35 9.83 85.89
CA LEU A 7 2.74 8.56 85.57
C LEU A 7 1.33 8.80 85.01
N PHE A 8 1.09 8.45 83.74
CA PHE A 8 -0.27 8.28 83.23
C PHE A 8 -0.67 6.82 83.20
N SER A 9 -1.73 6.53 83.96
CA SER A 9 -2.41 5.28 84.15
C SER A 9 -3.06 4.81 82.82
N GLY A 10 -2.65 3.63 82.35
CA GLY A 10 -3.32 2.99 81.25
C GLY A 10 -4.60 2.29 81.66
N ARG A 11 -5.69 2.82 81.17
CA ARG A 11 -6.97 2.06 81.04
C ARG A 11 -7.94 2.95 80.26
N MET A 12 -8.05 2.78 78.98
CA MET A 12 -9.22 2.95 78.10
C MET A 12 -8.80 3.20 76.62
N ILE A 13 -8.18 2.27 75.96
CA ILE A 13 -8.10 2.22 74.47
C ILE A 13 -8.13 0.73 74.03
N LYS A 14 -9.18 0.01 74.38
CA LYS A 14 -9.36 -1.32 73.79
C LYS A 14 -10.68 -1.53 73.00
N SER A 15 -11.55 -0.53 72.94
CA SER A 15 -12.83 -0.63 72.25
C SER A 15 -12.92 0.11 70.91
N ALA A 16 -11.96 0.98 70.58
CA ALA A 16 -12.00 1.75 69.34
C ALA A 16 -11.29 1.10 68.15
N LEU A 17 -10.45 0.08 68.38
CA LEU A 17 -9.66 -0.57 67.32
C LEU A 17 -10.40 -1.71 66.60
N PHE A 18 -11.58 -2.10 67.06
CA PHE A 18 -12.37 -3.17 66.44
C PHE A 18 -13.38 -2.67 65.37
N PHE A 19 -13.70 -1.39 65.33
CA PHE A 19 -14.66 -0.83 64.38
C PHE A 19 -14.01 -0.30 63.11
N ILE A 20 -12.71 -0.02 63.09
CA ILE A 20 -11.99 0.49 61.89
C ILE A 20 -11.84 -0.53 60.80
N PRO A 21 -11.50 -1.83 61.07
CA PRO A 21 -11.40 -2.82 59.98
C PRO A 21 -12.77 -3.23 59.39
N LEU A 22 -13.87 -3.12 60.11
CA LEU A 22 -15.21 -3.45 59.58
C LEU A 22 -15.73 -2.35 58.63
N PHE A 23 -15.35 -1.12 58.81
CA PHE A 23 -15.73 -0.01 57.93
C PHE A 23 -14.89 -0.02 56.64
N PHE A 24 -13.61 -0.44 56.69
CA PHE A 24 -12.78 -0.63 55.49
C PHE A 24 -13.21 -1.88 54.71
N LEU A 25 -13.75 -2.91 55.35
CA LEU A 25 -14.25 -4.10 54.65
C LEU A 25 -15.56 -3.83 53.89
N LEU A 26 -16.37 -2.85 54.34
CA LEU A 26 -17.61 -2.43 53.68
C LEU A 26 -17.35 -1.49 52.48
N LEU A 27 -16.22 -0.79 52.47
CA LEU A 27 -15.82 0.05 51.34
C LEU A 27 -15.12 -0.70 50.23
N ALA A 28 -14.65 -1.95 50.49
CA ALA A 28 -13.96 -2.79 49.49
C ALA A 28 -14.91 -3.63 48.64
N GLN A 29 -16.22 -3.60 48.88
CA GLN A 29 -17.21 -4.32 48.09
C GLN A 29 -17.98 -3.39 47.14
N GLN A 30 -17.27 -2.48 46.42
CA GLN A 30 -17.83 -2.06 45.17
C GLN A 30 -17.65 -3.22 44.21
N PRO A 31 -18.73 -3.82 43.66
CA PRO A 31 -18.58 -4.78 42.59
C PRO A 31 -17.77 -4.08 41.49
N ALA A 32 -16.66 -4.68 41.12
CA ALA A 32 -15.96 -4.27 39.90
C ALA A 32 -17.01 -4.37 38.80
N ARG A 33 -17.67 -3.25 38.48
CA ARG A 33 -18.59 -3.17 37.36
C ARG A 33 -17.74 -3.54 36.18
N GLY A 34 -18.01 -4.69 35.59
CA GLY A 34 -17.29 -5.13 34.38
C GLY A 34 -17.37 -3.99 33.39
N GLN A 35 -16.22 -3.45 33.05
CA GLN A 35 -16.14 -2.37 32.07
C GLN A 35 -16.61 -2.94 30.73
N ILE A 36 -17.60 -2.32 30.09
CA ILE A 36 -18.01 -2.68 28.73
C ILE A 36 -16.77 -2.60 27.86
N ARG A 37 -16.51 -3.64 27.08
CA ARG A 37 -15.43 -3.65 26.11
C ARG A 37 -15.99 -3.39 24.71
N LEU A 38 -15.42 -2.42 24.03
CA LEU A 38 -15.70 -2.05 22.65
C LEU A 38 -14.69 -2.73 21.73
N THR A 39 -15.15 -3.29 20.61
CA THR A 39 -14.29 -3.69 19.49
C THR A 39 -14.85 -3.07 18.24
N LEU A 40 -14.02 -2.24 17.58
CA LEU A 40 -14.32 -1.64 16.29
C LEU A 40 -13.64 -2.46 15.19
N THR A 41 -14.37 -2.82 14.14
CA THR A 41 -13.83 -3.52 12.98
C THR A 41 -14.35 -2.86 11.71
N LEU A 42 -13.45 -2.32 10.90
CA LEU A 42 -13.80 -1.89 9.54
C LEU A 42 -14.11 -3.11 8.68
N ALA A 43 -15.09 -2.98 7.79
CA ALA A 43 -15.36 -4.01 6.80
C ALA A 43 -14.08 -4.33 5.99
N PRO A 44 -13.77 -5.61 5.71
CA PRO A 44 -12.53 -5.99 5.02
C PRO A 44 -12.36 -5.29 3.67
N GLU A 45 -13.43 -5.11 2.92
CA GLU A 45 -13.50 -4.40 1.65
C GLU A 45 -13.17 -2.92 1.77
N VAL A 46 -13.42 -2.30 2.93
CA VAL A 46 -13.07 -0.91 3.24
C VAL A 46 -11.62 -0.83 3.74
N ARG A 47 -11.26 -1.69 4.70
CA ARG A 47 -9.92 -1.71 5.32
C ARG A 47 -8.80 -1.90 4.30
N ASN A 48 -9.02 -2.77 3.30
CA ASN A 48 -8.03 -3.12 2.28
C ASN A 48 -8.13 -2.25 1.02
N SER A 49 -8.99 -1.24 1.01
CA SER A 49 -9.19 -0.38 -0.15
C SER A 49 -8.07 0.64 -0.29
N GLN A 50 -7.54 0.76 -1.50
CA GLN A 50 -6.64 1.84 -1.91
C GLN A 50 -7.41 3.04 -2.47
N ILE A 51 -8.64 2.81 -2.93
CA ILE A 51 -9.56 3.82 -3.45
C ILE A 51 -10.92 3.63 -2.77
N LEU A 52 -11.50 4.71 -2.27
CA LEU A 52 -12.89 4.78 -1.85
C LEU A 52 -13.64 5.81 -2.70
N ARG A 53 -14.72 5.38 -3.34
CA ARG A 53 -15.61 6.25 -4.09
C ARG A 53 -16.85 6.56 -3.25
N VAL A 54 -17.47 7.72 -3.49
CA VAL A 54 -18.74 8.06 -2.83
C VAL A 54 -19.82 7.03 -3.16
N SER A 55 -19.79 6.49 -4.38
CA SER A 55 -20.71 5.41 -4.81
C SER A 55 -20.51 4.10 -4.04
N ASP A 56 -19.37 3.90 -3.41
CA ASP A 56 -19.12 2.69 -2.61
C ASP A 56 -19.91 2.72 -1.30
N PHE A 57 -20.21 3.92 -0.77
CA PHE A 57 -21.01 4.08 0.43
C PHE A 57 -22.50 3.92 0.13
N ASN A 58 -23.18 3.16 0.96
CA ASN A 58 -24.62 2.91 0.80
C ASN A 58 -25.49 4.07 1.33
N ILE A 59 -25.27 5.29 0.81
CA ILE A 59 -26.02 6.48 1.23
C ILE A 59 -27.46 6.43 0.74
N THR A 60 -27.70 5.82 -0.43
CA THR A 60 -29.01 5.75 -1.08
C THR A 60 -29.62 4.34 -1.12
N GLY A 61 -29.01 3.36 -0.46
CA GLY A 61 -29.40 1.96 -0.49
C GLY A 61 -28.90 1.15 -1.68
N SER A 62 -28.12 1.76 -2.59
CA SER A 62 -27.57 1.13 -3.81
C SER A 62 -26.05 0.96 -3.80
N GLY A 63 -25.35 1.37 -2.73
CA GLY A 63 -23.90 1.27 -2.64
C GLY A 63 -23.41 -0.17 -2.44
N SER A 64 -22.18 -0.46 -2.85
CA SER A 64 -21.53 -1.77 -2.75
C SER A 64 -21.16 -2.17 -1.32
N VAL A 65 -20.95 -1.19 -0.43
CA VAL A 65 -20.64 -1.42 0.99
C VAL A 65 -21.92 -1.42 1.81
N SER A 66 -22.37 -2.60 2.21
CA SER A 66 -23.53 -2.73 3.08
C SER A 66 -23.25 -2.32 4.53
N ARG A 67 -21.98 -2.40 4.95
CA ARG A 67 -21.51 -2.06 6.30
C ARG A 67 -20.13 -1.41 6.22
N LEU A 68 -20.01 -0.17 6.71
CA LEU A 68 -18.73 0.53 6.77
C LEU A 68 -17.86 -0.06 7.89
N PHE A 69 -18.45 -0.30 9.04
CA PHE A 69 -17.83 -0.91 10.22
C PHE A 69 -18.87 -1.66 11.06
N GLU A 70 -18.36 -2.50 11.94
CA GLU A 70 -19.12 -3.22 12.96
C GLU A 70 -18.53 -2.89 14.33
N LEU A 71 -19.44 -2.61 15.29
CA LEU A 71 -19.08 -2.43 16.70
C LEU A 71 -19.59 -3.62 17.50
N ARG A 72 -18.69 -4.25 18.24
CA ARG A 72 -19.04 -5.30 19.19
C ARG A 72 -18.84 -4.78 20.59
N LEU A 73 -19.93 -4.82 21.36
CA LEU A 73 -19.92 -4.52 22.78
C LEU A 73 -20.00 -5.84 23.56
N THR A 74 -19.02 -6.08 24.41
CA THR A 74 -18.94 -7.27 25.27
C THR A 74 -18.81 -6.84 26.74
N ASN A 75 -18.88 -7.80 27.67
CA ASN A 75 -18.86 -7.55 29.12
C ASN A 75 -19.99 -6.62 29.58
N ILE A 76 -21.14 -6.65 28.91
CA ILE A 76 -22.31 -5.88 29.28
C ILE A 76 -22.89 -6.52 30.59
N PRO A 77 -22.94 -5.78 31.73
CA PRO A 77 -23.30 -6.37 33.01
C PRO A 77 -24.77 -6.72 33.11
N ALA A 78 -25.62 -5.94 32.47
CA ALA A 78 -27.09 -6.10 32.44
C ALA A 78 -27.64 -5.33 31.24
N PRO A 79 -28.91 -5.54 30.81
CA PRO A 79 -29.54 -4.67 29.84
C PRO A 79 -29.44 -3.19 30.26
N MET A 80 -28.90 -2.33 29.41
CA MET A 80 -28.65 -0.92 29.69
C MET A 80 -28.68 -0.10 28.41
N ASN A 81 -28.66 1.24 28.56
CA ASN A 81 -28.50 2.14 27.43
C ASN A 81 -27.08 2.67 27.38
N VAL A 82 -26.50 2.70 26.19
CA VAL A 82 -25.17 3.27 25.92
C VAL A 82 -25.26 4.43 24.93
N ILE A 83 -24.28 5.33 25.01
CA ILE A 83 -24.04 6.40 24.03
C ILE A 83 -22.69 6.11 23.36
N ILE A 84 -22.66 6.11 22.03
CA ILE A 84 -21.43 5.99 21.24
C ILE A 84 -21.05 7.39 20.76
N ARG A 85 -19.92 7.90 21.23
CA ARG A 85 -19.30 9.09 20.64
C ARG A 85 -18.34 8.66 19.55
N PHE A 86 -18.35 9.36 18.42
CA PHE A 86 -17.47 9.08 17.31
C PHE A 86 -16.76 10.34 16.84
N GLN A 87 -15.55 10.17 16.32
CA GLN A 87 -14.75 11.21 15.68
C GLN A 87 -14.09 10.62 14.44
N LEU A 88 -14.09 11.39 13.36
CA LEU A 88 -13.32 11.14 12.16
C LEU A 88 -12.26 12.22 12.01
N LEU A 89 -11.00 11.83 12.04
CA LEU A 89 -9.85 12.70 11.82
C LEU A 89 -9.20 12.38 10.48
N SER A 90 -8.47 13.34 9.92
CA SER A 90 -7.60 13.14 8.77
C SER A 90 -6.27 13.83 9.02
N ASP A 91 -5.20 13.28 8.44
CA ASP A 91 -3.88 13.91 8.43
C ASP A 91 -3.85 15.26 7.70
N ARG A 92 -4.84 15.53 6.85
CA ARG A 92 -5.04 16.84 6.21
C ARG A 92 -5.51 17.92 7.19
N PHE A 93 -6.24 17.51 8.25
CA PHE A 93 -6.78 18.38 9.27
C PHE A 93 -6.38 17.87 10.66
N PRO A 94 -5.07 17.94 11.02
CA PRO A 94 -4.56 17.25 12.21
C PRO A 94 -5.07 17.82 13.54
N SER A 95 -5.57 19.06 13.55
CA SER A 95 -5.97 19.75 14.76
C SER A 95 -7.45 19.67 15.09
N VAL A 96 -8.28 19.25 14.14
CA VAL A 96 -9.75 19.25 14.30
C VAL A 96 -10.37 18.02 13.64
N PRO A 97 -11.38 17.39 14.24
CA PRO A 97 -12.15 16.35 13.59
C PRO A 97 -12.86 16.89 12.35
N ILE A 98 -12.93 16.09 11.28
CA ILE A 98 -13.77 16.36 10.12
C ILE A 98 -15.24 16.29 10.52
N VAL A 99 -15.55 15.23 11.27
CA VAL A 99 -16.87 14.92 11.78
C VAL A 99 -16.71 14.41 13.21
N GLU A 100 -17.56 14.87 14.11
CA GLU A 100 -17.70 14.31 15.43
C GLU A 100 -19.17 14.30 15.84
N GLY A 101 -19.51 13.41 16.77
CA GLY A 101 -20.90 13.34 17.25
C GLY A 101 -21.11 12.27 18.28
N ALA A 102 -22.36 12.17 18.71
CA ALA A 102 -22.81 11.15 19.62
C ALA A 102 -24.13 10.53 19.12
N SER A 103 -24.28 9.23 19.28
CA SER A 103 -25.56 8.56 19.03
C SER A 103 -26.61 8.98 20.05
N ALA A 104 -27.88 8.76 19.75
CA ALA A 104 -28.90 8.64 20.78
C ALA A 104 -28.55 7.51 21.78
N ALA A 105 -29.24 7.45 22.89
CA ALA A 105 -29.12 6.35 23.83
C ALA A 105 -29.61 5.03 23.17
N LEU A 106 -28.69 4.08 23.00
CA LEU A 106 -28.92 2.80 22.34
C LEU A 106 -29.09 1.69 23.38
N PRO A 107 -30.19 0.89 23.34
CA PRO A 107 -30.36 -0.23 24.23
C PRO A 107 -29.43 -1.39 23.84
N VAL A 108 -28.67 -1.91 24.83
CA VAL A 108 -27.74 -3.01 24.64
C VAL A 108 -27.99 -4.11 25.69
N SER A 109 -27.72 -5.34 25.34
CA SER A 109 -27.98 -6.51 26.19
C SER A 109 -26.80 -7.47 26.21
N PRO A 110 -26.56 -8.16 27.38
CA PRO A 110 -25.57 -9.23 27.49
C PRO A 110 -25.86 -10.42 26.56
N PRO A 111 -24.85 -11.25 26.28
CA PRO A 111 -23.42 -11.10 26.58
C PRO A 111 -22.69 -10.30 25.55
N LEU A 112 -23.23 -10.16 24.35
CA LEU A 112 -22.69 -9.49 23.17
C LEU A 112 -23.80 -8.69 22.50
N HIS A 113 -23.50 -7.44 22.15
CA HIS A 113 -24.35 -6.62 21.32
C HIS A 113 -23.58 -6.08 20.13
N ILE A 114 -24.15 -6.19 18.94
CA ILE A 114 -23.53 -5.73 17.69
C ILE A 114 -24.28 -4.50 17.19
N LEU A 115 -23.56 -3.41 16.98
CA LEU A 115 -24.05 -2.16 16.42
C LEU A 115 -23.40 -1.90 15.06
N THR A 116 -24.16 -1.32 14.16
CA THR A 116 -23.69 -0.88 12.85
C THR A 116 -23.62 0.65 12.78
N TYR A 117 -23.00 1.19 11.75
CA TYR A 117 -22.97 2.64 11.55
C TYR A 117 -24.38 3.25 11.43
N GLN A 118 -25.35 2.48 10.91
CA GLN A 118 -26.74 2.91 10.78
C GLN A 118 -27.42 3.09 12.14
N ASP A 119 -27.09 2.26 13.11
CA ASP A 119 -27.61 2.37 14.48
C ASP A 119 -27.10 3.63 15.16
N ILE A 120 -25.85 4.03 14.87
CA ILE A 120 -25.22 5.22 15.44
C ILE A 120 -25.82 6.50 14.83
N GLN A 121 -26.16 6.50 13.54
CA GLN A 121 -26.69 7.67 12.86
C GLN A 121 -28.12 8.04 13.28
N ARG A 122 -28.88 7.08 13.82
CA ARG A 122 -30.28 7.32 14.20
C ARG A 122 -30.38 8.20 15.43
N GLY A 123 -30.84 9.46 15.24
CA GLY A 123 -31.22 10.37 16.32
C GLY A 123 -30.06 10.92 17.16
N GLY A 124 -28.86 10.89 16.61
CA GLY A 124 -27.66 11.46 17.27
C GLY A 124 -27.40 12.91 16.88
N ASP A 125 -26.62 13.60 17.70
CA ASP A 125 -26.08 14.92 17.40
C ASP A 125 -24.78 14.76 16.62
N ILE A 126 -24.71 15.36 15.42
CA ILE A 126 -23.54 15.30 14.54
C ILE A 126 -23.07 16.71 14.24
N ASN A 127 -21.82 16.98 14.56
CA ASN A 127 -21.14 18.23 14.26
C ASN A 127 -20.13 18.02 13.13
N TYR A 128 -20.14 18.92 12.17
CA TYR A 128 -19.24 18.93 11.02
C TYR A 128 -18.31 20.12 11.08
N ASN A 129 -17.03 19.89 10.85
CA ASN A 129 -16.12 21.00 10.56
C ASN A 129 -16.40 21.49 9.14
N ALA A 130 -16.98 22.70 9.03
CA ALA A 130 -17.46 23.22 7.75
C ALA A 130 -16.33 23.40 6.71
N GLU A 131 -15.14 23.80 7.13
CA GLU A 131 -13.97 23.97 6.24
C GLU A 131 -13.45 22.63 5.74
N ALA A 132 -13.23 21.66 6.64
CA ALA A 132 -12.77 20.33 6.30
C ALA A 132 -13.77 19.59 5.40
N VAL A 133 -15.07 19.68 5.71
CA VAL A 133 -16.13 19.08 4.90
C VAL A 133 -16.18 19.72 3.54
N LYS A 134 -16.06 21.05 3.43
CA LYS A 134 -16.05 21.76 2.14
C LYS A 134 -14.86 21.29 1.28
N GLU A 135 -13.62 21.28 1.82
CA GLU A 135 -12.44 20.84 1.06
C GLU A 135 -12.57 19.38 0.58
N LEU A 136 -13.05 18.47 1.46
CA LEU A 136 -13.31 17.09 1.08
C LEU A 136 -14.39 16.99 0.01
N THR A 137 -15.48 17.74 0.14
CA THR A 137 -16.58 17.75 -0.83
C THR A 137 -16.10 18.25 -2.19
N ASP A 138 -15.34 19.33 -2.24
CA ASP A 138 -14.78 19.87 -3.48
C ASP A 138 -13.86 18.85 -4.17
N ALA A 139 -12.97 18.18 -3.41
CA ALA A 139 -12.11 17.13 -3.94
C ALA A 139 -12.90 15.89 -4.41
N ILE A 140 -13.93 15.51 -3.70
CA ILE A 140 -14.82 14.40 -4.06
C ILE A 140 -15.64 14.74 -5.31
N LEU A 141 -16.18 15.95 -5.43
CA LEU A 141 -16.96 16.37 -6.61
C LEU A 141 -16.09 16.36 -7.88
N GLN A 142 -14.80 16.68 -7.77
CA GLN A 142 -13.88 16.64 -8.92
C GLN A 142 -13.51 15.22 -9.35
N THR A 143 -13.36 14.29 -8.40
CA THR A 143 -12.75 12.97 -8.66
C THR A 143 -13.70 11.80 -8.46
N GLY A 144 -14.82 12.00 -7.78
CA GLY A 144 -15.73 10.94 -7.30
C GLY A 144 -15.11 10.05 -6.22
N LYS A 145 -13.92 10.37 -5.70
CA LYS A 145 -13.13 9.56 -4.78
C LYS A 145 -12.80 10.34 -3.51
N LEU A 146 -12.68 9.60 -2.40
CA LEU A 146 -12.11 10.17 -1.18
C LEU A 146 -10.64 10.55 -1.43
N PRO A 147 -10.17 11.74 -1.04
CA PRO A 147 -8.78 12.15 -1.23
C PRO A 147 -7.78 11.16 -0.58
N SER A 148 -6.59 11.06 -1.15
CA SER A 148 -5.51 10.29 -0.52
C SER A 148 -5.14 10.90 0.83
N GLY A 149 -4.84 10.04 1.80
CA GLY A 149 -4.52 10.45 3.16
C GLY A 149 -4.84 9.35 4.17
N THR A 150 -4.59 9.65 5.43
CA THR A 150 -4.87 8.78 6.55
C THR A 150 -6.10 9.28 7.31
N TYR A 151 -7.10 8.43 7.40
CA TYR A 151 -8.35 8.68 8.09
C TYR A 151 -8.39 7.86 9.37
N THR A 152 -8.64 8.51 10.51
CA THR A 152 -8.70 7.85 11.80
C THR A 152 -10.12 7.92 12.36
N PHE A 153 -10.71 6.75 12.58
CA PHE A 153 -12.00 6.58 13.25
C PHE A 153 -11.74 6.35 14.73
N ILE A 154 -12.33 7.16 15.59
CA ILE A 154 -12.29 6.99 17.05
C ILE A 154 -13.73 6.82 17.52
N LEU A 155 -14.01 5.73 18.24
CA LEU A 155 -15.30 5.46 18.84
C LEU A 155 -15.11 5.19 20.33
N THR A 156 -15.97 5.82 21.13
CA THR A 156 -15.93 5.72 22.59
C THR A 156 -17.33 5.40 23.10
N VAL A 157 -17.44 4.36 23.93
CA VAL A 157 -18.70 3.96 24.56
C VAL A 157 -18.84 4.56 25.96
N PHE A 158 -20.02 5.08 26.25
CA PHE A 158 -20.41 5.61 27.55
C PHE A 158 -21.67 4.91 28.05
N ASP A 159 -21.80 4.75 29.36
CA ASP A 159 -23.09 4.48 29.99
C ASP A 159 -23.97 5.74 29.84
N ALA A 160 -25.19 5.58 29.31
CA ALA A 160 -26.12 6.71 29.14
C ALA A 160 -26.49 7.39 30.46
N GLN A 161 -26.38 6.68 31.58
CA GLN A 161 -26.59 7.24 32.93
C GLN A 161 -25.35 7.97 33.47
N GLN A 162 -24.16 7.72 32.87
CA GLN A 162 -22.88 8.34 33.28
C GLN A 162 -22.09 8.84 32.06
N PRO A 163 -22.61 9.77 31.26
CA PRO A 163 -22.03 10.19 29.97
C PRO A 163 -20.71 10.92 30.08
N GLY A 164 -20.25 11.22 31.31
CA GLY A 164 -18.95 11.88 31.58
C GLY A 164 -17.79 10.90 31.71
N THR A 165 -18.05 9.57 31.86
CA THR A 165 -17.01 8.57 32.12
C THR A 165 -17.00 7.56 30.97
N PRO A 166 -15.94 7.53 30.14
CA PRO A 166 -15.82 6.54 29.08
C PRO A 166 -15.67 5.14 29.66
N GLN A 167 -16.37 4.17 29.10
CA GLN A 167 -16.26 2.77 29.46
C GLN A 167 -15.11 2.09 28.68
N ASP A 168 -15.01 2.38 27.37
CA ASP A 168 -13.93 1.92 26.50
C ASP A 168 -13.84 2.83 25.27
N SER A 169 -12.68 2.83 24.60
CA SER A 169 -12.43 3.60 23.39
C SER A 169 -11.58 2.81 22.40
N GLN A 170 -11.96 2.80 21.13
CA GLN A 170 -11.26 2.11 20.07
C GLN A 170 -10.93 3.05 18.92
N ARG A 171 -9.81 2.76 18.26
CA ARG A 171 -9.28 3.52 17.14
C ARG A 171 -8.98 2.60 15.97
N GLU A 172 -9.46 2.96 14.79
CA GLU A 172 -9.13 2.30 13.54
C GLU A 172 -8.56 3.31 12.54
N ILE A 173 -7.59 2.86 11.76
CA ILE A 173 -6.88 3.70 10.77
C ILE A 173 -7.15 3.14 9.39
N LEU A 174 -7.55 4.03 8.48
CA LEU A 174 -7.75 3.74 7.06
C LEU A 174 -6.82 4.64 6.24
N THR A 175 -5.97 4.04 5.42
CA THR A 175 -5.08 4.77 4.51
C THR A 175 -5.57 4.64 3.08
N ILE A 176 -5.86 5.77 2.44
CA ILE A 176 -6.27 5.87 1.03
C ILE A 176 -5.09 6.40 0.22
N SER A 177 -4.61 5.62 -0.74
CA SER A 177 -3.44 5.96 -1.56
C SER A 177 -3.79 6.54 -2.93
N ASN A 178 -4.99 6.26 -3.45
CA ASN A 178 -5.45 6.67 -4.80
C ASN A 178 -4.37 6.49 -5.87
N PRO A 179 -3.91 5.27 -6.16
CA PRO A 179 -2.85 5.08 -7.15
C PRO A 179 -3.27 5.60 -8.52
N THR A 180 -2.41 6.44 -9.13
CA THR A 180 -2.68 7.09 -10.42
C THR A 180 -1.50 7.05 -11.37
N MET A 181 -0.31 6.65 -10.90
CA MET A 181 0.92 6.65 -11.66
C MET A 181 1.30 5.22 -12.06
N LEU A 182 1.58 5.03 -13.34
CA LEU A 182 2.08 3.77 -13.88
C LEU A 182 2.86 4.04 -15.17
N ASP A 183 4.18 4.22 -15.02
CA ASP A 183 5.09 4.55 -16.12
C ASP A 183 6.08 3.41 -16.31
N LEU A 184 6.20 2.89 -17.52
CA LEU A 184 7.19 1.88 -17.86
C LEU A 184 8.58 2.52 -17.99
N ILE A 185 9.65 1.78 -17.63
CA ILE A 185 11.03 2.26 -17.66
C ILE A 185 11.88 1.41 -18.59
N SER A 186 11.78 0.08 -18.50
CA SER A 186 12.54 -0.87 -19.32
C SER A 186 11.92 -2.28 -19.28
N PRO A 187 12.18 -3.14 -20.26
CA PRO A 187 12.94 -2.92 -21.50
C PRO A 187 12.06 -2.29 -22.59
N GLY A 188 12.69 -1.66 -23.56
CA GLY A 188 11.99 -1.22 -24.77
C GLY A 188 11.51 0.22 -24.72
N ALA A 189 10.52 0.52 -25.57
CA ALA A 189 9.87 1.83 -25.69
C ALA A 189 8.39 1.67 -26.07
N ALA A 190 7.62 2.76 -25.93
CA ALA A 190 6.20 2.78 -26.29
C ALA A 190 6.01 2.45 -27.78
N VAL A 191 5.01 1.62 -28.06
CA VAL A 191 4.66 1.24 -29.45
C VAL A 191 4.14 2.48 -30.19
N GLY A 192 4.61 2.65 -31.44
CA GLY A 192 4.23 3.81 -32.28
C GLY A 192 5.25 4.94 -32.26
N GLY A 193 6.26 4.91 -31.40
CA GLY A 193 7.34 5.90 -31.35
C GLY A 193 8.55 5.61 -32.24
N GLY A 194 8.54 4.49 -33.00
CA GLY A 194 9.64 4.02 -33.82
C GLY A 194 9.84 2.51 -33.72
N ASP A 195 11.05 2.04 -34.09
CA ASP A 195 11.39 0.62 -33.99
C ASP A 195 11.48 0.15 -32.54
N CYS A 196 11.14 -1.12 -32.31
CA CYS A 196 11.29 -1.72 -30.97
C CYS A 196 12.76 -1.77 -30.56
N VAL A 197 13.03 -1.40 -29.33
CA VAL A 197 14.40 -1.35 -28.79
C VAL A 197 14.97 -2.76 -28.69
N GLU A 198 16.18 -2.95 -29.20
CA GLU A 198 16.89 -4.22 -29.08
C GLU A 198 17.25 -4.54 -27.62
N GLN A 199 16.99 -5.76 -27.23
CA GLN A 199 17.30 -6.32 -25.93
C GLN A 199 18.18 -7.55 -26.09
N PHE A 200 19.35 -7.55 -25.49
CA PHE A 200 20.27 -8.67 -25.58
C PHE A 200 20.04 -9.68 -24.46
N GLY A 201 20.04 -10.95 -24.82
CA GLY A 201 19.78 -12.06 -23.90
C GLY A 201 18.28 -12.32 -23.67
N LEU A 202 18.02 -13.54 -23.19
CA LEU A 202 16.67 -14.10 -23.07
C LEU A 202 15.99 -13.80 -21.75
N LEU A 203 16.66 -13.08 -20.83
CA LEU A 203 16.17 -12.75 -19.48
C LEU A 203 16.11 -11.22 -19.27
N PRO A 204 15.27 -10.49 -20.01
CA PRO A 204 15.13 -9.05 -19.83
C PRO A 204 14.67 -8.71 -18.41
N GLN A 205 15.13 -7.55 -17.90
CA GLN A 205 14.66 -6.99 -16.64
C GLN A 205 13.61 -5.93 -16.93
N PHE A 206 12.39 -6.18 -16.49
CA PHE A 206 11.28 -5.25 -16.54
C PHE A 206 11.33 -4.32 -15.33
N LYS A 207 11.16 -3.04 -15.57
CA LYS A 207 11.08 -1.99 -14.55
C LYS A 207 9.96 -1.02 -14.89
N TRP A 208 9.25 -0.58 -13.87
CA TRP A 208 8.24 0.48 -13.99
C TRP A 208 8.20 1.32 -12.73
N ASN A 209 7.55 2.46 -12.81
CA ASN A 209 7.30 3.35 -11.68
C ASN A 209 5.80 3.38 -11.39
N SER A 210 5.42 3.21 -10.14
CA SER A 210 4.03 3.23 -9.71
C SER A 210 3.90 3.40 -8.20
N ASN A 211 2.80 4.02 -7.79
CA ASN A 211 2.38 4.10 -6.39
C ASN A 211 1.33 3.03 -6.02
N ALA A 212 1.04 2.08 -6.92
CA ALA A 212 0.23 0.91 -6.62
C ALA A 212 1.04 -0.20 -5.92
N GLU A 213 0.36 -1.21 -5.41
CA GLU A 213 0.97 -2.32 -4.67
C GLU A 213 0.95 -3.65 -5.44
N ARG A 214 -0.02 -3.85 -6.31
CA ARG A 214 -0.23 -5.10 -7.05
C ARG A 214 -0.32 -4.82 -8.54
N PHE A 215 0.30 -5.69 -9.32
CA PHE A 215 0.41 -5.53 -10.77
C PHE A 215 0.18 -6.86 -11.48
N LEU A 216 -0.51 -6.84 -12.60
CA LEU A 216 -0.53 -7.92 -13.57
C LEU A 216 0.39 -7.53 -14.71
N MET A 217 1.50 -8.24 -14.87
CA MET A 217 2.43 -8.07 -15.97
C MET A 217 2.15 -9.11 -17.03
N THR A 218 2.07 -8.67 -18.29
CA THR A 218 1.82 -9.52 -19.46
C THR A 218 2.87 -9.25 -20.53
N VAL A 219 3.43 -10.31 -21.12
CA VAL A 219 4.36 -10.26 -22.26
C VAL A 219 3.83 -11.18 -23.36
N CYS A 220 3.65 -10.66 -24.57
CA CYS A 220 3.16 -11.40 -25.73
C CYS A 220 4.13 -11.30 -26.90
N GLU A 221 4.24 -12.34 -27.71
CA GLU A 221 5.00 -12.34 -28.98
C GLU A 221 4.18 -11.69 -30.07
N VAL A 222 4.82 -10.85 -30.88
CA VAL A 222 4.22 -10.28 -32.09
C VAL A 222 4.17 -11.37 -33.17
N LEU A 223 3.00 -11.67 -33.66
CA LEU A 223 2.76 -12.66 -34.73
C LEU A 223 2.46 -11.94 -36.04
N PRO A 224 2.72 -12.62 -37.22
CA PRO A 224 2.53 -11.98 -38.53
C PRO A 224 1.08 -11.56 -38.84
N ASN A 225 0.10 -12.14 -38.14
CA ASN A 225 -1.32 -11.85 -38.32
C ASN A 225 -1.83 -10.75 -37.42
N ASN A 226 -1.00 -10.19 -36.53
CA ASN A 226 -1.43 -9.10 -35.66
C ASN A 226 -1.58 -7.80 -36.44
N SER A 227 -2.64 -7.07 -36.16
CA SER A 227 -3.03 -5.83 -36.83
C SER A 227 -2.83 -4.56 -35.96
N SER A 228 -2.79 -4.71 -34.65
CA SER A 228 -2.63 -3.61 -33.71
C SER A 228 -1.86 -4.04 -32.45
N PRO A 229 -1.35 -3.10 -31.64
CA PRO A 229 -0.73 -3.42 -30.36
C PRO A 229 -1.66 -4.16 -29.40
N GLU A 230 -2.93 -3.77 -29.37
CA GLU A 230 -3.95 -4.39 -28.53
C GLU A 230 -4.24 -5.82 -28.98
N ASP A 231 -4.18 -6.07 -30.27
CA ASP A 231 -4.33 -7.41 -30.85
C ASP A 231 -3.16 -8.33 -30.45
N VAL A 232 -1.92 -7.82 -30.42
CA VAL A 232 -0.77 -8.55 -29.90
C VAL A 232 -0.97 -8.94 -28.44
N MET A 233 -1.52 -8.04 -27.63
CA MET A 233 -1.76 -8.31 -26.20
C MET A 233 -2.86 -9.34 -25.94
N GLN A 234 -3.60 -9.77 -26.98
CA GLN A 234 -4.58 -10.86 -26.90
C GLN A 234 -3.99 -12.22 -27.30
N ASN A 235 -2.76 -12.26 -27.84
CA ASN A 235 -2.06 -13.49 -28.11
C ASN A 235 -1.82 -14.30 -26.82
N GLU A 236 -1.54 -15.59 -26.98
CA GLU A 236 -1.09 -16.42 -25.85
C GLU A 236 0.13 -15.77 -25.18
N PRO A 237 0.04 -15.42 -23.89
CA PRO A 237 1.12 -14.70 -23.24
C PRO A 237 2.35 -15.60 -23.04
N ARG A 238 3.52 -15.10 -23.39
CA ARG A 238 4.81 -15.72 -23.02
C ARG A 238 5.04 -15.64 -21.52
N LEU A 239 4.53 -14.61 -20.91
CA LEU A 239 4.48 -14.42 -19.45
C LEU A 239 3.20 -13.67 -19.09
N GLN A 240 2.47 -14.20 -18.11
CA GLN A 240 1.44 -13.47 -17.38
C GLN A 240 1.64 -13.73 -15.89
N ARG A 241 1.99 -12.69 -15.14
CA ARG A 241 2.35 -12.85 -13.74
C ARG A 241 1.80 -11.72 -12.87
N LEU A 242 1.23 -12.12 -11.74
CA LEU A 242 0.92 -11.18 -10.65
C LEU A 242 2.20 -10.85 -9.90
N VAL A 243 2.46 -9.56 -9.70
CA VAL A 243 3.65 -9.01 -8.99
C VAL A 243 3.14 -8.13 -7.86
N GLN A 244 3.67 -8.32 -6.66
CA GLN A 244 3.18 -7.63 -5.47
C GLN A 244 4.33 -7.02 -4.67
N ARG A 245 4.14 -5.77 -4.22
CA ARG A 245 5.05 -5.07 -3.31
C ARG A 245 5.18 -5.85 -1.98
N GLY A 246 6.39 -5.93 -1.44
CA GLY A 246 6.69 -6.66 -0.19
C GLY A 246 6.81 -8.17 -0.36
N VAL A 247 6.43 -8.74 -1.52
CA VAL A 247 6.54 -10.17 -1.85
C VAL A 247 7.56 -10.37 -2.97
N ASP A 248 7.32 -9.76 -4.13
CA ASP A 248 8.18 -9.93 -5.32
C ASP A 248 9.24 -8.84 -5.42
N PHE A 249 9.02 -7.66 -4.82
CA PHE A 249 9.95 -6.54 -4.85
C PHE A 249 9.81 -5.63 -3.62
N ILE A 250 10.90 -4.92 -3.30
CA ILE A 250 10.94 -3.84 -2.31
C ILE A 250 11.44 -2.58 -3.04
N GLY A 251 10.80 -1.42 -2.78
CA GLY A 251 11.14 -0.17 -3.47
C GLY A 251 10.48 -0.05 -4.84
N SER A 252 11.26 0.26 -5.89
CA SER A 252 10.73 0.39 -7.25
C SER A 252 10.37 -0.98 -7.83
N PRO A 253 9.19 -1.10 -8.46
CA PRO A 253 8.75 -2.36 -9.04
C PRO A 253 9.70 -2.84 -10.15
N SER A 254 10.13 -4.09 -10.06
CA SER A 254 10.95 -4.72 -11.09
C SER A 254 10.76 -6.23 -11.10
N LEU A 255 10.94 -6.83 -12.28
CA LEU A 255 10.86 -8.28 -12.47
C LEU A 255 11.88 -8.70 -13.54
N ILE A 256 12.76 -9.64 -13.21
CA ILE A 256 13.57 -10.33 -14.22
C ILE A 256 12.67 -11.39 -14.85
N TYR A 257 12.73 -11.53 -16.19
CA TYR A 257 11.96 -12.54 -16.90
C TYR A 257 12.17 -13.91 -16.24
N PRO A 258 11.13 -14.53 -15.67
CA PRO A 258 11.30 -15.73 -14.87
C PRO A 258 11.49 -16.98 -15.72
N SER A 259 12.22 -17.96 -15.21
CA SER A 259 12.41 -19.26 -15.83
C SER A 259 11.11 -20.06 -16.02
N GLY A 260 10.02 -19.68 -15.32
CA GLY A 260 8.70 -20.30 -15.47
C GLY A 260 7.84 -19.70 -16.58
N GLY A 261 8.30 -18.64 -17.28
CA GLY A 261 7.66 -18.15 -18.50
C GLY A 261 7.99 -19.05 -19.71
N LEU A 262 7.20 -18.93 -20.79
CA LEU A 262 7.56 -19.55 -22.05
C LEU A 262 8.83 -18.89 -22.59
N PRO A 263 9.84 -19.67 -23.05
CA PRO A 263 11.13 -19.11 -23.46
C PRO A 263 10.98 -18.04 -24.54
N LEU A 264 11.66 -16.90 -24.32
CA LEU A 264 11.82 -15.90 -25.37
C LEU A 264 12.81 -16.43 -26.42
N GLN A 265 12.71 -15.93 -27.65
CA GLN A 265 13.50 -16.41 -28.79
C GLN A 265 14.24 -15.25 -29.47
N PHE A 266 15.44 -15.50 -29.92
CA PHE A 266 16.21 -14.52 -30.69
C PHE A 266 15.52 -14.19 -32.03
N GLY A 267 15.60 -12.91 -32.40
CA GLY A 267 15.01 -12.39 -33.64
C GLY A 267 13.50 -12.11 -33.53
N LYS A 268 12.90 -12.37 -32.37
CA LYS A 268 11.48 -12.14 -32.16
C LYS A 268 11.23 -10.83 -31.45
N THR A 269 10.09 -10.21 -31.74
CA THR A 269 9.58 -9.00 -31.12
C THR A 269 8.51 -9.34 -30.12
N TYR A 270 8.54 -8.68 -28.96
CA TYR A 270 7.62 -8.87 -27.85
C TYR A 270 7.01 -7.55 -27.43
N TYR A 271 5.71 -7.58 -27.17
CA TYR A 271 5.00 -6.47 -26.54
C TYR A 271 4.72 -6.82 -25.09
N TRP A 272 4.75 -5.82 -24.25
CA TRP A 272 4.44 -6.00 -22.83
C TRP A 272 3.68 -4.82 -22.25
N GLN A 273 2.92 -5.12 -21.24
CA GLN A 273 2.08 -4.18 -20.52
C GLN A 273 2.04 -4.57 -19.05
N VAL A 274 1.91 -3.57 -18.19
CA VAL A 274 1.61 -3.74 -16.77
C VAL A 274 0.24 -3.16 -16.51
N GLN A 275 -0.58 -3.86 -15.74
CA GLN A 275 -1.84 -3.34 -15.22
C GLN A 275 -1.73 -3.24 -13.70
N ALA A 276 -1.81 -2.03 -13.14
CA ALA A 276 -1.94 -1.86 -11.70
C ALA A 276 -3.32 -2.34 -11.25
N ILE A 277 -3.35 -3.23 -10.26
CA ILE A 277 -4.57 -3.78 -9.66
C ILE A 277 -4.81 -3.01 -8.37
N ILE A 278 -5.87 -2.23 -8.35
CA ILE A 278 -6.21 -1.31 -7.28
C ILE A 278 -7.46 -1.81 -6.58
N SER A 279 -7.35 -2.07 -5.29
CA SER A 279 -8.48 -2.55 -4.50
C SER A 279 -9.46 -1.42 -4.20
N SER A 280 -10.75 -1.69 -4.41
CA SER A 280 -11.86 -0.84 -3.99
C SER A 280 -12.99 -1.71 -3.41
N PRO A 281 -13.93 -1.15 -2.63
CA PRO A 281 -15.05 -1.91 -2.08
C PRO A 281 -15.97 -2.50 -3.16
N SER A 282 -16.05 -1.87 -4.32
CA SER A 282 -16.81 -2.35 -5.49
C SER A 282 -16.08 -3.41 -6.31
N GLY A 283 -14.86 -3.81 -5.91
CA GLY A 283 -14.02 -4.78 -6.60
C GLY A 283 -12.68 -4.19 -7.05
N GLU A 284 -11.96 -4.94 -7.88
CA GLU A 284 -10.67 -4.51 -8.40
C GLU A 284 -10.84 -3.53 -9.56
N VAL A 285 -10.10 -2.43 -9.50
CA VAL A 285 -9.95 -1.47 -10.60
C VAL A 285 -8.60 -1.73 -11.26
N ARG A 286 -8.55 -1.82 -12.57
CA ARG A 286 -7.33 -2.02 -13.35
C ARG A 286 -6.94 -0.74 -14.06
N LEU A 287 -5.71 -0.29 -13.81
CA LEU A 287 -5.09 0.84 -14.51
C LEU A 287 -4.01 0.28 -15.43
N PRO A 288 -4.22 0.22 -16.75
CA PRO A 288 -3.21 -0.25 -17.69
C PRO A 288 -2.14 0.82 -17.94
N SER A 289 -0.90 0.37 -18.13
CA SER A 289 0.17 1.20 -18.72
C SER A 289 -0.02 1.33 -20.23
N GLU A 290 0.84 2.13 -20.84
CA GLU A 290 1.13 2.02 -22.28
C GLU A 290 1.62 0.61 -22.63
N ILE A 291 1.49 0.23 -23.90
CA ILE A 291 2.09 -0.99 -24.43
C ILE A 291 3.48 -0.63 -24.93
N TRP A 292 4.48 -1.35 -24.45
CA TRP A 292 5.86 -1.18 -24.86
C TRP A 292 6.36 -2.40 -25.66
N CYS A 293 7.35 -2.19 -26.52
CA CYS A 293 7.94 -3.24 -27.31
C CYS A 293 9.46 -3.33 -27.15
N PHE A 294 9.97 -4.54 -27.28
CA PHE A 294 11.39 -4.85 -27.41
C PHE A 294 11.59 -6.02 -28.36
N GLN A 295 12.77 -6.10 -28.98
CA GLN A 295 13.18 -7.20 -29.83
C GLN A 295 14.35 -7.94 -29.18
N ILE A 296 14.30 -9.27 -29.13
CA ILE A 296 15.42 -10.06 -28.64
C ILE A 296 16.44 -10.23 -29.75
N SER A 297 17.61 -9.64 -29.57
CA SER A 297 18.73 -9.72 -30.49
C SER A 297 19.83 -10.67 -29.98
N SER A 298 20.47 -11.37 -30.88
CA SER A 298 21.62 -12.23 -30.56
C SER A 298 22.91 -11.46 -30.75
N ILE A 299 23.78 -11.50 -29.76
CA ILE A 299 25.12 -10.93 -29.82
C ILE A 299 25.98 -11.64 -30.91
N ASN A 300 25.64 -12.88 -31.24
CA ASN A 300 26.36 -13.69 -32.22
C ASN A 300 25.91 -13.46 -33.67
N ASN A 301 24.99 -12.55 -33.95
CA ASN A 301 24.57 -12.22 -35.32
C ASN A 301 25.67 -11.42 -36.02
N PRO A 302 25.88 -11.56 -37.36
CA PRO A 302 27.03 -10.98 -38.07
C PRO A 302 27.13 -9.44 -38.06
N GLY A 303 26.22 -8.73 -37.37
CA GLY A 303 26.31 -7.31 -37.03
C GLY A 303 27.13 -7.02 -35.78
N GLY A 304 28.29 -7.67 -35.57
CA GLY A 304 29.16 -7.40 -34.37
C GLY A 304 29.50 -5.92 -34.17
N ASN A 305 29.42 -5.10 -35.20
CA ASN A 305 29.51 -3.66 -35.12
C ASN A 305 28.36 -3.01 -34.32
N ALA A 306 27.14 -3.59 -34.34
CA ALA A 306 26.01 -3.02 -33.63
C ALA A 306 26.17 -3.12 -32.09
N VAL A 307 26.75 -4.20 -31.58
CA VAL A 307 27.03 -4.38 -30.15
C VAL A 307 28.11 -3.41 -29.68
N ILE A 308 29.16 -3.23 -30.46
CA ILE A 308 30.23 -2.28 -30.18
C ILE A 308 29.68 -0.85 -30.22
N GLN A 309 28.88 -0.50 -31.24
CA GLN A 309 28.24 0.80 -31.32
C GLN A 309 27.31 1.08 -30.13
N GLN A 310 26.59 0.10 -29.66
CA GLN A 310 25.76 0.24 -28.46
C GLN A 310 26.59 0.45 -27.19
N LEU A 311 27.69 -0.28 -27.03
CA LEU A 311 28.62 -0.06 -25.93
C LEU A 311 29.20 1.37 -25.96
N LEU A 312 29.60 1.83 -27.15
CA LEU A 312 30.10 3.18 -27.36
C LEU A 312 29.06 4.22 -26.98
N ASN A 313 27.81 4.05 -27.43
CA ASN A 313 26.70 4.97 -27.12
C ASN A 313 26.33 4.98 -25.63
N LEU A 314 26.37 3.82 -24.96
CA LEU A 314 26.01 3.69 -23.54
C LEU A 314 27.13 4.16 -22.61
N LEU A 315 28.37 3.97 -22.98
CA LEU A 315 29.54 4.33 -22.16
C LEU A 315 30.00 5.78 -22.42
N GLY A 316 29.67 6.35 -23.58
CA GLY A 316 30.01 7.73 -23.91
C GLY A 316 31.52 8.03 -23.90
N SER A 317 32.35 7.01 -24.12
CA SER A 317 33.80 7.09 -23.96
C SER A 317 34.49 7.31 -25.30
N SER A 318 35.14 8.48 -25.45
CA SER A 318 36.00 8.78 -26.57
C SER A 318 37.14 7.79 -26.78
N ASP A 319 37.59 7.14 -25.68
CA ASP A 319 38.68 6.17 -25.69
C ASP A 319 38.24 4.86 -26.38
N LEU A 320 37.01 4.44 -26.15
CA LEU A 320 36.44 3.27 -26.82
C LEU A 320 36.19 3.53 -28.32
N GLU A 321 35.79 4.75 -28.67
CA GLU A 321 35.62 5.16 -30.07
C GLU A 321 36.95 5.16 -30.80
N ALA A 322 38.04 5.62 -30.15
CA ALA A 322 39.41 5.53 -30.68
C ALA A 322 39.92 4.11 -30.88
N LEU A 323 39.44 3.14 -30.06
CA LEU A 323 39.84 1.73 -30.16
C LEU A 323 39.05 0.97 -31.23
N PHE A 324 37.74 1.13 -31.28
CA PHE A 324 36.83 0.32 -32.12
C PHE A 324 36.31 1.08 -33.36
N GLY A 325 36.52 2.39 -33.42
CA GLY A 325 36.12 3.25 -34.56
C GLY A 325 36.91 2.98 -35.81
N GLU A 326 36.60 3.76 -36.88
CA GLU A 326 37.27 3.64 -38.17
C GLU A 326 38.76 4.01 -38.04
N GLY A 327 39.63 3.04 -38.38
CA GLY A 327 41.09 3.18 -38.23
C GLY A 327 41.63 2.84 -36.83
N GLY A 328 40.79 2.49 -35.87
CA GLY A 328 41.21 2.05 -34.52
C GLY A 328 41.85 0.66 -34.52
N PRO A 329 42.73 0.38 -33.50
CA PRO A 329 43.47 -0.89 -33.44
C PRO A 329 42.59 -2.12 -33.27
N LEU A 330 41.34 -1.96 -32.85
CA LEU A 330 40.36 -3.04 -32.68
C LEU A 330 39.21 -2.95 -33.69
N GLN A 331 39.43 -2.23 -34.80
CA GLN A 331 38.45 -2.16 -35.88
C GLN A 331 38.14 -3.56 -36.41
N GLY A 332 36.85 -3.93 -36.43
CA GLY A 332 36.41 -5.28 -36.85
C GLY A 332 36.51 -6.37 -35.79
N TYR A 333 36.91 -6.03 -34.58
CA TYR A 333 36.91 -6.94 -33.43
C TYR A 333 35.50 -7.44 -33.13
N LYS A 334 35.40 -8.74 -32.86
CA LYS A 334 34.13 -9.37 -32.47
C LYS A 334 34.16 -9.72 -30.99
N PRO A 335 33.24 -9.17 -30.20
CA PRO A 335 33.17 -9.48 -28.78
C PRO A 335 33.00 -10.98 -28.53
N THR A 336 33.70 -11.53 -27.54
CA THR A 336 33.60 -12.95 -27.16
C THR A 336 32.30 -13.29 -26.41
N GLY A 337 31.46 -12.31 -26.13
CA GLY A 337 30.24 -12.49 -25.35
C GLY A 337 30.42 -12.47 -23.84
N VAL A 338 31.65 -12.26 -23.36
CA VAL A 338 31.99 -12.18 -21.94
C VAL A 338 32.55 -10.80 -21.61
N ALA A 339 32.12 -10.26 -20.50
CA ALA A 339 32.64 -9.02 -19.91
C ALA A 339 33.03 -9.24 -18.45
N ALA A 340 33.71 -8.29 -17.84
CA ALA A 340 33.99 -8.29 -16.41
C ALA A 340 33.52 -7.00 -15.74
N ILE A 341 32.90 -7.08 -14.57
CA ILE A 341 32.57 -5.96 -13.71
C ILE A 341 33.28 -6.18 -12.38
N ASN A 342 34.15 -5.26 -12.00
CA ASN A 342 34.90 -5.36 -10.74
C ASN A 342 35.62 -6.72 -10.58
N GLY A 343 36.18 -7.25 -11.68
CA GLY A 343 36.87 -8.54 -11.72
C GLY A 343 35.97 -9.79 -11.76
N ARG A 344 34.67 -9.65 -11.79
CA ARG A 344 33.72 -10.77 -11.95
C ARG A 344 33.27 -10.88 -13.38
N ARG A 345 33.43 -12.09 -13.96
CA ARG A 345 32.96 -12.38 -15.31
C ARG A 345 31.43 -12.42 -15.35
N ILE A 346 30.87 -11.77 -16.35
CA ILE A 346 29.42 -11.77 -16.66
C ILE A 346 29.24 -11.91 -18.17
N GLU A 347 28.06 -12.28 -18.61
CA GLU A 347 27.71 -12.22 -20.03
C GLU A 347 27.65 -10.76 -20.51
N LEU A 348 28.16 -10.49 -21.70
CA LEU A 348 28.14 -9.16 -22.32
C LEU A 348 26.71 -8.63 -22.45
N ALA A 349 25.75 -9.51 -22.73
CA ALA A 349 24.34 -9.19 -22.75
C ALA A 349 23.83 -8.63 -21.41
N ALA A 350 24.23 -9.23 -20.31
CA ALA A 350 23.88 -8.77 -18.97
C ALA A 350 24.49 -7.39 -18.68
N LEU A 351 25.76 -7.16 -19.09
CA LEU A 351 26.41 -5.85 -18.98
C LEU A 351 25.64 -4.77 -19.74
N LEU A 352 25.31 -5.02 -21.01
CA LEU A 352 24.55 -4.09 -21.85
C LEU A 352 23.19 -3.72 -21.23
N ASN A 353 22.49 -4.71 -20.72
CA ASN A 353 21.21 -4.51 -20.05
C ASN A 353 21.37 -3.68 -18.76
N MET A 354 22.42 -3.92 -17.97
CA MET A 354 22.71 -3.16 -16.75
C MET A 354 23.05 -1.70 -17.06
N LEU A 355 23.82 -1.46 -18.12
CA LEU A 355 24.17 -0.11 -18.59
C LEU A 355 22.94 0.63 -19.12
N ARG A 356 22.16 0.01 -19.98
CA ARG A 356 20.93 0.57 -20.56
C ARG A 356 19.90 0.93 -19.48
N ASN A 357 19.75 0.08 -18.49
CA ASN A 357 18.82 0.28 -17.39
C ASN A 357 19.38 1.18 -16.28
N GLN A 358 20.54 1.83 -16.52
CA GLN A 358 21.21 2.69 -15.55
C GLN A 358 21.44 2.03 -14.17
N SER A 359 21.48 0.70 -14.13
CA SER A 359 21.74 -0.06 -12.89
C SER A 359 23.20 0.04 -12.43
N ILE A 360 24.10 0.36 -13.37
CA ILE A 360 25.51 0.61 -13.13
C ILE A 360 25.97 1.85 -13.93
N LYS A 361 27.03 2.49 -13.45
CA LYS A 361 27.77 3.53 -14.18
C LYS A 361 29.20 3.04 -14.39
N ALA A 362 29.69 3.12 -15.61
CA ALA A 362 31.11 2.88 -15.87
C ALA A 362 31.95 4.02 -15.32
N VAL A 363 32.97 3.71 -14.53
CA VAL A 363 33.97 4.65 -14.03
C VAL A 363 35.23 4.57 -14.86
N SER A 364 35.59 3.38 -15.30
CA SER A 364 36.66 3.12 -16.25
C SER A 364 36.35 1.84 -17.02
N VAL A 365 36.84 1.76 -18.26
CA VAL A 365 36.70 0.60 -19.15
C VAL A 365 38.10 0.18 -19.62
N GLN A 366 38.38 -1.11 -19.53
CA GLN A 366 39.59 -1.72 -20.08
C GLN A 366 39.18 -2.85 -21.02
N VAL A 367 39.90 -3.01 -22.10
CA VAL A 367 39.72 -4.09 -23.08
C VAL A 367 40.93 -5.02 -22.93
N GLU A 368 40.65 -6.30 -22.67
CA GLU A 368 41.66 -7.36 -22.54
C GLU A 368 41.64 -8.29 -23.77
#